data_bdb6cf99d63f63fa43ddf3da95ee8847
#
_entry.id   bdb6cf99d63f63fa43ddf3da95ee8847
#
_cell.length_a   1.000
_cell.length_b   1.000
_cell.length_c   1.000
_cell.angle_alpha   90.00
_cell.angle_beta   90.00
_cell.angle_gamma   90.00
#
_symmetry.space_group_name_H-M   'P 1'
#
loop_
_entity.id
_entity.type
_entity.pdbx_description
1 polymer ?
#
loop_
_entity_poly.entity_id
_entity_poly.type
_entity_poly.pdbx_seq_one_letter_code
_entity_poly.pdbx_strand_id
1 'polypeptide(L)'
;QNSWIYVLDPHSYELKYINAKIQQIAPEAKLGMKCYRAFYNRDIPCEMCPMNGIKEDKNKTIEIYNPASNIWSMADASRIRWGNQDACLIACHNITDLKTDKN
;
A
#
# COMPACT_ATOMS: atom_id res chain seq x y z
N GLN A 1 11.14 7.60 -10.31
CA GLN A 1 10.46 6.60 -9.49
C GLN A 1 8.98 6.76 -9.58
N ASN A 2 8.30 5.77 -10.13
CA ASN A 2 6.87 5.84 -10.33
C ASN A 2 6.06 4.99 -9.36
N SER A 3 6.69 4.41 -8.40
CA SER A 3 6.00 3.55 -7.46
C SER A 3 5.50 4.33 -6.26
N TRP A 4 4.38 3.91 -5.71
CA TRP A 4 3.88 4.46 -4.46
C TRP A 4 4.39 3.55 -3.36
N ILE A 5 5.21 4.09 -2.46
CA ILE A 5 5.88 3.29 -1.44
C ILE A 5 5.53 3.82 -0.07
N TYR A 6 5.11 2.94 0.81
CA TYR A 6 4.85 3.32 2.19
C TYR A 6 5.19 2.16 3.10
N VAL A 7 5.42 2.50 4.37
CA VAL A 7 5.72 1.52 5.41
C VAL A 7 4.69 1.71 6.50
N LEU A 8 4.18 0.62 7.03
CA LEU A 8 3.18 0.68 8.08
C LEU A 8 3.44 -0.38 9.14
N ASP A 9 2.84 -0.13 10.30
CA ASP A 9 2.88 -1.08 11.40
C ASP A 9 1.89 -2.19 11.10
N PRO A 10 2.31 -3.46 11.11
CA PRO A 10 1.40 -4.55 10.74
C PRO A 10 0.29 -4.80 11.76
N HIS A 11 0.39 -4.24 12.95
CA HIS A 11 -0.63 -4.44 13.97
C HIS A 11 -1.61 -3.29 14.05
N SER A 12 -1.13 -2.06 13.95
CA SER A 12 -1.97 -0.90 14.09
C SER A 12 -2.34 -0.27 12.75
N TYR A 13 -1.65 -0.62 11.68
CA TYR A 13 -1.83 -0.05 10.34
C TYR A 13 -1.39 1.41 10.26
N GLU A 14 -0.67 1.89 11.26
CA GLU A 14 -0.21 3.28 11.24
C GLU A 14 0.93 3.45 10.27
N LEU A 15 0.88 4.53 9.50
CA LEU A 15 1.91 4.83 8.51
C LEU A 15 3.18 5.29 9.19
N LYS A 16 4.31 4.71 8.79
CA LYS A 16 5.61 5.07 9.30
C LYS A 16 6.47 5.76 8.26
N TYR A 17 6.12 5.64 7.00
CA TYR A 17 6.85 6.28 5.92
C TYR A 17 5.94 6.35 4.71
N ILE A 18 6.01 7.45 3.99
CA ILE A 18 5.36 7.59 2.68
C ILE A 18 6.33 8.32 1.78
N ASN A 19 6.35 7.94 0.50
CA ASN A 19 7.26 8.61 -0.41
C ASN A 19 6.57 9.81 -1.08
N ALA A 20 7.34 10.56 -1.85
CA ALA A 20 6.83 11.77 -2.46
C ALA A 20 5.68 11.50 -3.44
N LYS A 21 5.71 10.35 -4.11
CA LYS A 21 4.67 10.00 -5.05
C LYS A 21 3.32 9.89 -4.35
N ILE A 22 3.31 9.32 -3.15
CA ILE A 22 2.09 9.21 -2.38
C ILE A 22 1.59 10.58 -1.98
N GLN A 23 2.49 11.48 -1.62
CA GLN A 23 2.07 12.82 -1.22
C GLN A 23 1.40 13.57 -2.37
N GLN A 24 1.74 13.24 -3.60
CA GLN A 24 1.11 13.87 -4.76
C GLN A 24 -0.33 13.41 -4.92
N ILE A 25 -0.62 12.13 -4.65
CA ILE A 25 -1.96 11.62 -4.86
C ILE A 25 -2.81 11.65 -3.60
N ALA A 26 -2.19 11.73 -2.44
CA ALA A 26 -2.89 11.76 -1.16
C ALA A 26 -2.25 12.81 -0.28
N PRO A 27 -2.44 14.09 -0.60
CA PRO A 27 -1.73 15.16 0.12
C PRO A 27 -2.09 15.23 1.58
N GLU A 28 -3.21 14.63 1.99
CA GLU A 28 -3.60 14.66 3.40
C GLU A 28 -3.05 13.49 4.19
N ALA A 29 -2.38 12.55 3.54
CA ALA A 29 -1.80 11.42 4.25
C ALA A 29 -0.62 11.88 5.10
N LYS A 30 -0.58 11.43 6.33
CA LYS A 30 0.46 11.83 7.27
C LYS A 30 0.93 10.62 8.05
N LEU A 31 2.16 10.69 8.53
CA LEU A 31 2.68 9.64 9.37
C LEU A 31 1.83 9.54 10.64
N GLY A 32 1.59 8.33 11.08
CA GLY A 32 0.76 8.06 12.24
C GLY A 32 -0.69 7.81 11.91
N MET A 33 -1.16 8.18 10.71
CA MET A 33 -2.52 7.86 10.31
C MET A 33 -2.62 6.39 9.96
N LYS A 34 -3.81 5.83 10.12
CA LYS A 34 -4.07 4.48 9.65
C LYS A 34 -4.09 4.49 8.12
N CYS A 35 -3.48 3.49 7.49
CA CYS A 35 -3.36 3.50 6.04
C CYS A 35 -4.72 3.45 5.36
N TYR A 36 -5.67 2.70 5.91
CA TYR A 36 -6.99 2.63 5.28
C TYR A 36 -7.73 3.96 5.37
N ARG A 37 -7.44 4.76 6.39
CA ARG A 37 -8.03 6.08 6.50
C ARG A 37 -7.35 7.06 5.55
N ALA A 38 -6.03 6.99 5.47
CA ALA A 38 -5.26 7.94 4.66
C ALA A 38 -5.53 7.76 3.17
N PHE A 39 -5.68 6.51 2.72
CA PHE A 39 -5.75 6.25 1.29
C PHE A 39 -7.15 5.94 0.78
N TYR A 40 -8.05 5.47 1.63
CA TYR A 40 -9.37 5.02 1.18
C TYR A 40 -10.51 5.62 1.97
N ASN A 41 -10.20 6.47 2.93
CA ASN A 41 -11.21 7.15 3.76
C ASN A 41 -12.15 6.13 4.42
N ARG A 42 -11.58 5.04 4.91
CA ARG A 42 -12.34 3.99 5.57
C ARG A 42 -12.04 4.02 7.06
N ASP A 43 -12.93 3.42 7.85
CA ASP A 43 -12.73 3.32 9.29
C ASP A 43 -12.22 1.96 9.72
N ILE A 44 -12.16 1.00 8.81
CA ILE A 44 -11.67 -0.35 9.11
C ILE A 44 -10.74 -0.79 8.00
N PRO A 45 -9.89 -1.79 8.24
CA PRO A 45 -8.96 -2.26 7.24
C PRO A 45 -9.67 -2.73 5.98
N CYS A 46 -8.98 -2.61 4.84
CA CYS A 46 -9.53 -3.00 3.56
C CYS A 46 -9.62 -4.51 3.46
N GLU A 47 -10.65 -5.00 2.79
CA GLU A 47 -10.81 -6.44 2.64
C GLU A 47 -9.71 -7.03 1.78
N MET A 48 -9.26 -6.31 0.76
CA MET A 48 -8.20 -6.78 -0.12
C MET A 48 -6.85 -6.21 0.26
N CYS A 49 -6.64 -6.02 1.54
CA CYS A 49 -5.40 -5.44 2.01
C CYS A 49 -4.22 -6.36 1.73
N PRO A 50 -3.12 -5.84 1.17
CA PRO A 50 -1.93 -6.67 0.95
C PRO A 50 -1.38 -7.27 2.22
N MET A 51 -1.76 -6.71 3.39
CA MET A 51 -1.31 -7.24 4.67
C MET A 51 -2.01 -8.53 5.05
N ASN A 52 -3.16 -8.83 4.41
CA ASN A 52 -3.89 -10.02 4.78
C ASN A 52 -3.08 -11.25 4.42
N GLY A 53 -2.89 -12.14 5.38
CA GLY A 53 -2.17 -13.37 5.14
C GLY A 53 -0.67 -13.26 5.14
N ILE A 54 -0.11 -12.06 5.34
CA ILE A 54 1.33 -11.93 5.44
C ILE A 54 1.78 -12.53 6.75
N LYS A 55 2.81 -13.31 6.72
CA LYS A 55 3.42 -13.88 7.90
C LYS A 55 4.86 -13.47 7.94
N GLU A 56 5.48 -13.74 9.07
CA GLU A 56 6.85 -13.40 9.24
C GLU A 56 7.68 -13.96 8.11
N ASP A 57 8.55 -13.16 7.58
CA ASP A 57 9.50 -13.53 6.52
C ASP A 57 8.85 -13.88 5.21
N LYS A 58 7.64 -13.45 5.00
CA LYS A 58 6.96 -13.74 3.75
C LYS A 58 6.63 -12.47 3.00
N ASN A 59 6.58 -12.60 1.69
CA ASN A 59 6.16 -11.51 0.82
C ASN A 59 4.84 -11.91 0.20
N LYS A 60 4.09 -10.92 -0.20
CA LYS A 60 2.82 -11.18 -0.85
C LYS A 60 2.62 -10.14 -1.94
N THR A 61 2.15 -10.59 -3.09
CA THR A 61 1.86 -9.69 -4.21
C THR A 61 0.41 -9.87 -4.59
N ILE A 62 -0.33 -8.77 -4.71
CA ILE A 62 -1.71 -8.83 -5.17
C ILE A 62 -1.95 -7.74 -6.19
N GLU A 63 -2.98 -7.93 -6.99
CA GLU A 63 -3.44 -6.91 -7.93
C GLU A 63 -4.71 -6.31 -7.39
N ILE A 64 -4.82 -4.99 -7.45
CA ILE A 64 -5.96 -4.26 -6.91
C ILE A 64 -6.50 -3.36 -8.00
N TYR A 65 -7.81 -3.39 -8.21
CA TYR A 65 -8.47 -2.48 -9.13
C TYR A 65 -9.23 -1.44 -8.33
N ASN A 66 -9.02 -0.19 -8.67
CA ASN A 66 -9.75 0.91 -8.05
C ASN A 66 -10.75 1.46 -9.07
N PRO A 67 -12.04 1.15 -8.91
CA PRO A 67 -13.02 1.60 -9.90
C PRO A 67 -13.20 3.11 -9.92
N ALA A 68 -12.94 3.79 -8.80
CA ALA A 68 -13.10 5.24 -8.78
C ALA A 68 -12.11 5.94 -9.70
N SER A 69 -10.92 5.40 -9.85
CA SER A 69 -9.89 6.00 -10.70
C SER A 69 -9.63 5.17 -11.95
N ASN A 70 -10.23 3.99 -12.05
CA ASN A 70 -10.01 3.08 -13.17
C ASN A 70 -8.53 2.72 -13.30
N ILE A 71 -7.90 2.47 -12.17
CA ILE A 71 -6.49 2.13 -12.13
C ILE A 71 -6.31 0.74 -11.58
N TRP A 72 -5.51 -0.04 -12.28
CA TRP A 72 -5.02 -1.32 -11.78
C TRP A 72 -3.66 -1.11 -11.15
N SER A 73 -3.46 -1.67 -9.97
CA SER A 73 -2.19 -1.58 -9.26
C SER A 73 -1.73 -2.97 -8.86
N MET A 74 -0.43 -3.14 -8.82
CA MET A 74 0.16 -4.34 -8.24
C MET A 74 0.85 -3.92 -6.95
N ALA A 75 0.46 -4.53 -5.84
CA ALA A 75 1.01 -4.19 -4.54
C ALA A 75 1.87 -5.34 -4.05
N ASP A 76 3.13 -5.03 -3.75
CA ASP A 76 4.07 -5.97 -3.15
C ASP A 76 4.21 -5.62 -1.69
N ALA A 77 3.92 -6.58 -0.82
CA ALA A 77 4.03 -6.39 0.62
C ALA A 77 5.15 -7.26 1.15
N SER A 78 6.00 -6.70 1.99
CA SER A 78 7.14 -7.41 2.56
C SER A 78 7.27 -7.07 4.03
N ARG A 79 7.56 -8.07 4.87
CA ARG A 79 7.85 -7.81 6.27
C ARG A 79 9.30 -7.33 6.36
N ILE A 80 9.52 -6.26 7.05
CA ILE A 80 10.86 -5.68 7.22
C ILE A 80 11.03 -5.24 8.67
N ARG A 81 12.25 -4.84 9.00
CA ARG A 81 12.53 -4.18 10.26
C ARG A 81 12.65 -2.68 10.00
N TRP A 82 11.92 -1.90 10.75
CA TRP A 82 11.97 -0.45 10.65
C TRP A 82 12.46 0.06 11.99
N GLY A 83 13.72 0.35 12.05
CA GLY A 83 14.37 0.56 13.35
C GLY A 83 14.39 -0.75 14.09
N ASN A 84 13.82 -0.80 15.28
CA ASN A 84 13.76 -2.01 16.08
C ASN A 84 12.40 -2.66 16.09
N GLN A 85 11.52 -2.29 15.16
CA GLN A 85 10.16 -2.78 15.17
C GLN A 85 9.84 -3.52 13.90
N ASP A 86 8.87 -4.44 13.98
CA ASP A 86 8.32 -5.06 12.80
C ASP A 86 7.58 -4.01 12.00
N ALA A 87 7.66 -4.11 10.70
CA ALA A 87 6.93 -3.23 9.82
C ALA A 87 6.65 -3.95 8.52
N CYS A 88 5.78 -3.37 7.70
CA CYS A 88 5.53 -3.86 6.35
C CYS A 88 5.84 -2.77 5.36
N LEU A 89 6.60 -3.13 4.34
CA LEU A 89 6.87 -2.24 3.22
C LEU A 89 5.89 -2.60 2.11
N ILE A 90 5.15 -1.63 1.65
CA ILE A 90 4.20 -1.82 0.55
C ILE A 90 4.70 -0.98 -0.62
N ALA A 91 4.89 -1.63 -1.76
CA ALA A 91 5.26 -0.94 -2.99
C ALA A 91 4.19 -1.21 -4.02
N CYS A 92 3.52 -0.15 -4.48
CA CYS A 92 2.44 -0.28 -5.45
C CYS A 92 2.88 0.28 -6.79
N HIS A 93 2.56 -0.44 -7.83
CA HIS A 93 2.90 -0.05 -9.20
C HIS A 93 1.63 0.02 -10.01
N ASN A 94 1.53 1.06 -10.82
CA ASN A 94 0.37 1.20 -11.71
C ASN A 94 0.59 0.28 -12.90
N ILE A 95 -0.27 -0.71 -13.06
CA ILE A 95 -0.16 -1.66 -14.15
C ILE A 95 -1.34 -1.55 -15.12
N THR A 96 -2.01 -0.42 -15.11
CA THR A 96 -3.18 -0.22 -15.96
C THR A 96 -2.84 -0.48 -17.44
N ASP A 97 -1.71 0.02 -17.89
CA ASP A 97 -1.32 -0.17 -19.30
C ASP A 97 -1.11 -1.62 -19.63
N LEU A 98 -0.61 -2.42 -18.69
CA LEU A 98 -0.44 -3.84 -18.93
C LEU A 98 -1.78 -4.54 -19.01
N LYS A 99 -2.78 -4.09 -18.27
CA LYS A 99 -4.08 -4.71 -18.27
C LYS A 99 -4.90 -4.35 -19.48
N THR A 100 -4.73 -3.16 -20.02
CA THR A 100 -5.56 -2.70 -21.12
C THR A 100 -4.88 -2.88 -22.46
N ASP A 101 -3.59 -3.18 -22.47
CA ASP A 101 -2.83 -3.33 -23.69
C ASP A 101 -2.92 -4.75 -24.17
N LYS A 102 -4.08 -5.29 -24.30
CA LYS A 102 -4.18 -6.59 -24.67
C LYS A 102 -4.72 -6.64 -25.90
N ASN A 103 -4.82 -6.86 -26.58
CA ASN A 103 -5.46 -6.95 -27.77
C ASN A 103 -4.86 -7.39 -28.82
#